data_b5007e0ef48aa872c43bb377542d9faf
#
_entry.id   b5007e0ef48aa872c43bb377542d9faf
#
_cell.length_a   1.000
_cell.length_b   1.000
_cell.length_c   1.000
_cell.angle_alpha   90.00
_cell.angle_beta   90.00
_cell.angle_gamma   90.00
#
_symmetry.space_group_name_H-M   'P 1'
#
loop_
_entity.id
_entity.type
_entity.pdbx_description
1 polymer ?
#
loop_
_entity_poly.entity_id
_entity_poly.type
_entity_poly.pdbx_seq_one_letter_code
_entity_poly.pdbx_strand_id
1 'polypeptide(L)'
;MTTKLKEVDAVIVGLGWTGGILAKELTEAGLQVVALERGAMRTTDKDFAVPIVRDELRFVVRHDLMQNTTRDTLTIRNNPSQEALPMRRLGSFLPGEVVGGSGVHWSGHTWRWTDMEFKVRSLYEERYGKSFIPADMTIQDWGITYAELEPYYDKFEYTAAVSGKAGNIGGQIQPGGNPFEAPRAREYPLPPLTAILASEMFTAAAKEKGYHPFPRPSANASRPYTNPDGSKYGACQYCGYCQRFGCEANAKGSAHMTVIPIAMRNPNFELRTHSWVTKVLKDSDGKRVTGVTYTNVLNGEEFEQPAGIVLLCAYAINNVHLMLLSGIGAPYDPQAQTGVVGKNYCYQTGASATLFFEGRQFNPFMSAGGSNTTIDDFNINWDFDRGRHGFVGAYNVAAGFNTALPIGYRPVPRGTPQWGKEWKAATAKWYQTAMNIGASGSVMANRYNYYDLDPTYRNAFGQPLMRMTFDYKENEHKLGRHAAEIINDIAKSMNPTRLNEATARTLPWTVVPYQSTHNTGGTIMGTNPRDSAVNKYLQSWDCHNLFTVGANVFAHNASYNPTGPVGALAYWTADAIKNRYVKSPGPLVPA
;
A
#
# COMPACT_ATOMS: atom_id res chain seq x y z
N MET A 1 23.76 -20.87 19.79
CA MET A 1 22.85 -22.04 19.66
C MET A 1 21.43 -21.54 19.55
N THR A 2 20.70 -21.98 18.54
CA THR A 2 19.30 -21.59 18.33
C THR A 2 18.41 -22.28 19.37
N THR A 3 17.63 -21.52 20.12
CA THR A 3 16.70 -22.07 21.12
C THR A 3 15.39 -22.48 20.46
N LYS A 4 15.03 -23.77 20.55
CA LYS A 4 13.75 -24.28 20.05
C LYS A 4 12.65 -24.06 21.07
N LEU A 5 11.55 -23.44 20.66
CA LEU A 5 10.40 -23.09 21.48
C LEU A 5 9.28 -24.13 21.35
N LYS A 6 8.24 -24.00 22.18
CA LYS A 6 7.06 -24.86 22.13
C LYS A 6 6.28 -24.55 20.84
N GLU A 7 5.76 -25.60 20.20
CA GLU A 7 4.90 -25.47 19.01
C GLU A 7 3.59 -24.73 19.34
N VAL A 8 3.12 -23.93 18.39
CA VAL A 8 1.84 -23.22 18.42
C VAL A 8 1.01 -23.53 17.17
N ASP A 9 -0.31 -23.23 17.20
CA ASP A 9 -1.19 -23.47 16.05
C ASP A 9 -0.80 -22.60 14.87
N ALA A 10 -0.48 -21.31 15.12
CA ALA A 10 -0.09 -20.39 14.06
C ALA A 10 1.00 -19.41 14.49
N VAL A 11 1.96 -19.14 13.58
CA VAL A 11 2.91 -18.04 13.72
C VAL A 11 2.62 -16.98 12.64
N ILE A 12 2.55 -15.71 13.07
CA ILE A 12 2.36 -14.56 12.21
C ILE A 12 3.69 -13.79 12.13
N VAL A 13 4.19 -13.59 10.91
CA VAL A 13 5.42 -12.86 10.65
C VAL A 13 5.08 -11.43 10.20
N GLY A 14 5.30 -10.45 11.08
CA GLY A 14 4.94 -9.05 10.88
C GLY A 14 3.52 -8.72 11.38
N LEU A 15 3.40 -7.64 12.15
CA LEU A 15 2.15 -7.25 12.81
C LEU A 15 1.67 -5.87 12.34
N GLY A 16 1.51 -5.71 11.01
CA GLY A 16 0.80 -4.62 10.37
C GLY A 16 -0.72 -4.86 10.32
N TRP A 17 -1.41 -4.26 9.35
CA TRP A 17 -2.85 -4.49 9.15
C TRP A 17 -3.18 -5.97 8.94
N THR A 18 -2.47 -6.65 8.04
CA THR A 18 -2.75 -8.06 7.72
C THR A 18 -2.50 -8.98 8.91
N GLY A 19 -1.34 -8.86 9.53
CA GLY A 19 -1.00 -9.66 10.72
C GLY A 19 -1.92 -9.37 11.91
N GLY A 20 -2.29 -8.10 12.13
CA GLY A 20 -3.21 -7.72 13.21
C GLY A 20 -4.63 -8.25 13.01
N ILE A 21 -5.16 -8.21 11.78
CA ILE A 21 -6.46 -8.80 11.44
C ILE A 21 -6.43 -10.31 11.66
N LEU A 22 -5.41 -11.00 11.14
CA LEU A 22 -5.26 -12.45 11.32
C LEU A 22 -5.06 -12.84 12.78
N ALA A 23 -4.26 -12.08 13.55
CA ALA A 23 -4.08 -12.31 14.98
C ALA A 23 -5.41 -12.29 15.73
N LYS A 24 -6.22 -11.23 15.51
CA LYS A 24 -7.56 -11.12 16.11
C LYS A 24 -8.47 -12.28 15.70
N GLU A 25 -8.64 -12.47 14.39
CA GLU A 25 -9.59 -13.45 13.87
C GLU A 25 -9.25 -14.90 14.24
N LEU A 26 -7.96 -15.27 14.27
CA LEU A 26 -7.55 -16.64 14.59
C LEU A 26 -7.57 -16.92 16.11
N THR A 27 -7.20 -15.95 16.93
CA THR A 27 -7.28 -16.12 18.40
C THR A 27 -8.74 -16.17 18.90
N GLU A 28 -9.65 -15.39 18.28
CA GLU A 28 -11.09 -15.49 18.54
C GLU A 28 -11.67 -16.84 18.10
N ALA A 29 -11.07 -17.51 17.12
CA ALA A 29 -11.41 -18.88 16.71
C ALA A 29 -10.77 -19.95 17.60
N GLY A 30 -10.04 -19.58 18.64
CA GLY A 30 -9.45 -20.47 19.63
C GLY A 30 -8.04 -20.97 19.35
N LEU A 31 -7.38 -20.52 18.28
CA LEU A 31 -6.02 -20.92 17.93
C LEU A 31 -5.00 -20.24 18.85
N GLN A 32 -3.94 -20.96 19.23
CA GLN A 32 -2.76 -20.41 19.88
C GLN A 32 -1.88 -19.72 18.84
N VAL A 33 -1.74 -18.39 18.94
CA VAL A 33 -1.07 -17.55 17.95
C VAL A 33 0.10 -16.81 18.53
N VAL A 34 1.27 -16.92 17.91
CA VAL A 34 2.44 -16.09 18.19
C VAL A 34 2.66 -15.13 17.02
N ALA A 35 2.77 -13.84 17.32
CA ALA A 35 3.14 -12.82 16.33
C ALA A 35 4.58 -12.34 16.58
N LEU A 36 5.38 -12.37 15.51
CA LEU A 36 6.78 -11.92 15.49
C LEU A 36 6.85 -10.59 14.73
N GLU A 37 7.13 -9.49 15.45
CA GLU A 37 7.28 -8.16 14.87
C GLU A 37 8.71 -7.65 15.10
N ARG A 38 9.38 -7.20 14.03
CA ARG A 38 10.76 -6.72 14.11
C ARG A 38 10.91 -5.37 14.80
N GLY A 39 9.85 -4.54 14.75
CA GLY A 39 9.81 -3.22 15.34
C GLY A 39 9.37 -3.21 16.81
N ALA A 40 9.45 -2.01 17.41
CA ALA A 40 9.02 -1.76 18.77
C ALA A 40 7.50 -1.56 18.89
N MET A 41 6.96 -1.78 20.08
CA MET A 41 5.63 -1.31 20.45
C MET A 41 5.67 0.20 20.67
N ARG A 42 4.73 0.92 20.03
CA ARG A 42 4.52 2.35 20.22
C ARG A 42 3.04 2.64 20.43
N THR A 43 2.76 3.62 21.28
CA THR A 43 1.39 3.95 21.69
C THR A 43 1.10 5.45 21.54
N THR A 44 -0.17 5.81 21.41
CA THR A 44 -0.57 7.20 21.20
C THR A 44 -0.18 8.09 22.38
N ASP A 45 -0.37 7.63 23.61
CA ASP A 45 -0.10 8.38 24.84
C ASP A 45 1.38 8.67 25.07
N LYS A 46 2.26 7.75 24.68
CA LYS A 46 3.71 7.88 24.90
C LYS A 46 4.48 8.41 23.71
N ASP A 47 4.09 7.97 22.49
CA ASP A 47 4.88 8.21 21.29
C ASP A 47 4.27 9.25 20.35
N PHE A 48 2.93 9.44 20.39
CA PHE A 48 2.21 10.30 19.45
C PHE A 48 1.47 11.47 20.11
N ALA A 49 1.73 11.73 21.39
CA ALA A 49 1.22 12.92 22.05
C ALA A 49 1.87 14.21 21.51
N VAL A 50 1.13 15.30 21.51
CA VAL A 50 1.68 16.64 21.19
C VAL A 50 2.72 17.04 22.28
N PRO A 51 3.89 17.59 21.94
CA PRO A 51 4.37 17.97 20.58
C PRO A 51 5.12 16.86 19.85
N ILE A 52 5.31 15.70 20.44
CA ILE A 52 6.17 14.62 19.91
C ILE A 52 5.73 14.19 18.51
N VAL A 53 4.42 14.04 18.25
CA VAL A 53 3.89 13.57 16.97
C VAL A 53 4.20 14.53 15.82
N ARG A 54 4.40 15.82 16.09
CA ARG A 54 4.65 16.86 15.08
C ARG A 54 6.14 17.13 14.84
N ASP A 55 7.00 16.22 15.23
CA ASP A 55 8.44 16.31 15.04
C ASP A 55 8.85 15.72 13.67
N GLU A 56 8.96 16.58 12.66
CA GLU A 56 9.37 16.18 11.31
C GLU A 56 10.83 15.67 11.29
N LEU A 57 11.70 16.17 12.16
CA LEU A 57 13.08 15.69 12.27
C LEU A 57 13.17 14.28 12.82
N ARG A 58 12.23 13.88 13.67
CA ARG A 58 12.15 12.53 14.23
C ARG A 58 11.54 11.55 13.23
N PHE A 59 10.36 11.85 12.70
CA PHE A 59 9.58 10.89 11.93
C PHE A 59 9.91 10.89 10.44
N VAL A 60 10.18 12.06 9.84
CA VAL A 60 10.44 12.18 8.40
C VAL A 60 11.93 12.08 8.09
N VAL A 61 12.81 12.70 8.86
CA VAL A 61 14.24 12.71 8.61
C VAL A 61 14.96 11.51 9.21
N ARG A 62 14.62 11.12 10.47
CA ARG A 62 15.24 9.97 11.15
C ARG A 62 14.48 8.67 10.93
N HIS A 63 13.23 8.75 10.49
CA HIS A 63 12.37 7.60 10.20
C HIS A 63 12.13 6.67 11.39
N ASP A 64 11.86 7.20 12.57
CA ASP A 64 11.65 6.40 13.80
C ASP A 64 10.53 5.34 13.72
N LEU A 65 9.59 5.49 12.76
CA LEU A 65 8.50 4.54 12.54
C LEU A 65 8.76 3.59 11.37
N MET A 66 9.92 3.72 10.70
CA MET A 66 10.16 3.08 9.42
C MET A 66 11.43 2.26 9.44
N GLN A 67 11.60 1.43 8.42
CA GLN A 67 12.73 0.51 8.27
C GLN A 67 14.08 1.18 8.50
N ASN A 68 14.89 0.55 9.33
CA ASN A 68 16.28 0.95 9.55
C ASN A 68 17.18 0.37 8.44
N THR A 69 17.55 1.21 7.48
CA THR A 69 18.40 0.83 6.34
C THR A 69 19.83 0.44 6.70
N THR A 70 20.26 0.62 7.95
CA THR A 70 21.56 0.14 8.42
C THR A 70 21.56 -1.35 8.74
N ARG A 71 20.41 -1.93 9.05
CA ARG A 71 20.23 -3.37 9.33
C ARG A 71 19.91 -4.14 8.07
N ASP A 72 19.00 -3.61 7.28
CA ASP A 72 18.52 -4.25 6.06
C ASP A 72 18.06 -3.20 5.06
N THR A 73 18.28 -3.50 3.78
CA THR A 73 17.86 -2.65 2.66
C THR A 73 17.60 -3.54 1.45
N LEU A 74 17.45 -2.94 0.29
CA LEU A 74 17.40 -3.67 -0.97
C LEU A 74 18.38 -3.05 -1.97
N THR A 75 18.79 -3.84 -2.97
CA THR A 75 19.55 -3.35 -4.11
C THR A 75 18.61 -3.06 -5.27
N ILE A 76 18.94 -2.08 -6.09
CA ILE A 76 18.07 -1.57 -7.16
C ILE A 76 18.87 -1.42 -8.45
N ARG A 77 18.24 -1.83 -9.56
CA ARG A 77 18.69 -1.56 -10.94
C ARG A 77 17.47 -1.34 -11.84
N ASN A 78 17.65 -0.63 -12.95
CA ASN A 78 16.54 -0.40 -13.89
C ASN A 78 16.38 -1.55 -14.90
N ASN A 79 17.45 -2.30 -15.17
CA ASN A 79 17.39 -3.44 -16.08
C ASN A 79 18.49 -4.48 -15.73
N PRO A 80 18.41 -5.71 -16.24
CA PRO A 80 19.36 -6.79 -15.92
C PRO A 80 20.82 -6.54 -16.31
N SER A 81 21.10 -5.63 -17.26
CA SER A 81 22.47 -5.32 -17.68
C SER A 81 23.18 -4.33 -16.76
N GLN A 82 22.45 -3.69 -15.83
CA GLN A 82 23.03 -2.76 -14.86
C GLN A 82 23.44 -3.49 -13.58
N GLU A 83 24.50 -3.00 -12.95
CA GLU A 83 24.82 -3.36 -11.57
C GLU A 83 23.73 -2.85 -10.63
N ALA A 84 23.30 -3.70 -9.69
CA ALA A 84 22.37 -3.30 -8.66
C ALA A 84 23.10 -2.68 -7.47
N LEU A 85 22.62 -1.54 -6.99
CA LEU A 85 23.25 -0.81 -5.88
C LEU A 85 22.34 -0.77 -4.66
N PRO A 86 22.90 -0.90 -3.43
CA PRO A 86 22.12 -0.81 -2.22
C PRO A 86 21.46 0.56 -2.05
N MET A 87 20.19 0.57 -1.69
CA MET A 87 19.50 1.78 -1.28
C MET A 87 20.02 2.22 0.08
N ARG A 88 20.82 3.28 0.08
CA ARG A 88 21.46 3.83 1.30
C ARG A 88 20.77 5.07 1.84
N ARG A 89 19.89 5.66 1.06
CA ARG A 89 19.16 6.87 1.45
C ARG A 89 17.83 6.48 2.05
N LEU A 90 17.50 7.07 3.19
CA LEU A 90 16.16 7.02 3.75
C LEU A 90 15.18 7.54 2.68
N GLY A 91 14.21 6.72 2.28
CA GLY A 91 13.57 7.24 1.21
C GLY A 91 12.31 6.68 0.63
N SER A 92 12.39 5.90 -0.41
CA SER A 92 11.26 5.83 -1.31
C SER A 92 10.11 4.98 -0.80
N PHE A 93 10.41 3.93 -0.06
CA PHE A 93 9.38 2.94 0.24
C PHE A 93 8.86 2.96 1.67
N LEU A 94 9.54 3.54 2.61
CA LEU A 94 9.15 3.73 4.01
C LEU A 94 8.30 2.58 4.61
N PRO A 95 8.72 1.30 4.50
CA PRO A 95 8.00 0.23 5.18
C PRO A 95 8.06 0.42 6.69
N GLY A 96 6.96 0.15 7.40
CA GLY A 96 6.90 0.33 8.85
C GLY A 96 7.79 -0.67 9.59
N GLU A 97 8.50 -0.20 10.62
CA GLU A 97 9.26 -1.03 11.56
C GLU A 97 8.76 -0.75 12.98
N VAL A 98 7.50 -1.08 13.20
CA VAL A 98 6.74 -0.79 14.41
C VAL A 98 5.52 -1.72 14.48
N VAL A 99 5.07 -2.08 15.67
CA VAL A 99 3.79 -2.77 15.86
C VAL A 99 2.66 -1.94 15.23
N GLY A 100 1.92 -2.53 14.29
CA GLY A 100 0.95 -1.82 13.46
C GLY A 100 1.47 -1.52 12.05
N GLY A 101 2.77 -1.71 11.79
CA GLY A 101 3.40 -1.57 10.48
C GLY A 101 3.20 -0.19 9.85
N SER A 102 3.20 -0.13 8.52
CA SER A 102 2.98 1.11 7.77
C SER A 102 1.61 1.77 8.02
N GLY A 103 0.64 1.03 8.58
CA GLY A 103 -0.65 1.56 9.02
C GLY A 103 -0.55 2.59 10.13
N VAL A 104 0.55 2.67 10.87
CA VAL A 104 0.77 3.70 11.90
C VAL A 104 1.02 5.07 11.28
N HIS A 105 1.78 5.13 10.17
CA HIS A 105 2.24 6.39 9.58
C HIS A 105 1.65 6.71 8.18
N TRP A 106 0.66 5.95 7.72
CA TRP A 106 -0.01 6.19 6.44
C TRP A 106 -0.92 7.43 6.47
N SER A 107 -1.41 7.85 5.32
CA SER A 107 -2.35 8.99 5.20
C SER A 107 -3.81 8.63 5.51
N GLY A 108 -4.14 7.34 5.53
CA GLY A 108 -5.48 6.84 5.74
C GLY A 108 -6.26 6.53 4.46
N HIS A 109 -5.74 6.87 3.28
CA HIS A 109 -6.47 6.64 2.03
C HIS A 109 -6.80 5.15 1.86
N THR A 110 -8.08 4.86 1.60
CA THR A 110 -8.55 3.49 1.47
C THR A 110 -9.63 3.40 0.39
N TRP A 111 -9.50 2.44 -0.52
CA TRP A 111 -10.27 2.31 -1.72
C TRP A 111 -10.77 0.88 -1.89
N ARG A 112 -11.91 0.72 -2.56
CA ARG A 112 -12.33 -0.58 -3.09
C ARG A 112 -11.80 -0.71 -4.51
N TRP A 113 -11.03 -1.76 -4.76
CA TRP A 113 -10.68 -2.17 -6.12
C TRP A 113 -11.84 -3.01 -6.67
N THR A 114 -12.03 -2.98 -7.96
CA THR A 114 -13.18 -3.55 -8.65
C THR A 114 -12.77 -4.62 -9.65
N ASP A 115 -13.71 -5.17 -10.39
CA ASP A 115 -13.38 -6.12 -11.47
C ASP A 115 -12.51 -5.51 -12.57
N MET A 116 -12.44 -4.19 -12.67
CA MET A 116 -11.47 -3.49 -13.54
C MET A 116 -10.02 -3.87 -13.23
N GLU A 117 -9.72 -4.12 -11.96
CA GLU A 117 -8.40 -4.56 -11.51
C GLU A 117 -8.32 -6.08 -11.41
N PHE A 118 -9.37 -6.76 -10.93
CA PHE A 118 -9.33 -8.20 -10.71
C PHE A 118 -9.38 -9.03 -11.99
N LYS A 119 -9.92 -8.49 -13.08
CA LYS A 119 -10.08 -9.14 -14.40
C LYS A 119 -9.42 -8.33 -15.52
N VAL A 120 -8.35 -7.63 -15.21
CA VAL A 120 -7.72 -6.67 -16.15
C VAL A 120 -7.37 -7.32 -17.49
N ARG A 121 -6.83 -8.53 -17.49
CA ARG A 121 -6.46 -9.22 -18.73
C ARG A 121 -7.69 -9.52 -19.59
N SER A 122 -8.66 -10.22 -19.02
CA SER A 122 -9.89 -10.61 -19.74
C SER A 122 -10.64 -9.40 -20.28
N LEU A 123 -10.80 -8.34 -19.48
CA LEU A 123 -11.52 -7.12 -19.89
C LEU A 123 -10.82 -6.39 -21.04
N TYR A 124 -9.49 -6.31 -21.03
CA TYR A 124 -8.75 -5.66 -22.13
C TYR A 124 -8.72 -6.53 -23.39
N GLU A 125 -8.57 -7.86 -23.26
CA GLU A 125 -8.65 -8.78 -24.40
C GLU A 125 -10.04 -8.75 -25.05
N GLU A 126 -11.11 -8.68 -24.26
CA GLU A 126 -12.49 -8.57 -24.75
C GLU A 126 -12.73 -7.26 -25.50
N ARG A 127 -12.33 -6.13 -24.92
CA ARG A 127 -12.63 -4.81 -25.48
C ARG A 127 -11.73 -4.40 -26.65
N TYR A 128 -10.44 -4.71 -26.59
CA TYR A 128 -9.44 -4.20 -27.53
C TYR A 128 -8.71 -5.31 -28.30
N GLY A 129 -8.98 -6.58 -27.98
CA GLY A 129 -8.28 -7.72 -28.55
C GLY A 129 -6.91 -7.99 -27.92
N LYS A 130 -6.43 -9.23 -28.07
CA LYS A 130 -5.18 -9.71 -27.45
C LYS A 130 -3.94 -8.91 -27.89
N SER A 131 -3.92 -8.43 -29.13
CA SER A 131 -2.80 -7.67 -29.69
C SER A 131 -2.63 -6.28 -29.09
N PHE A 132 -3.63 -5.78 -28.36
CA PHE A 132 -3.54 -4.50 -27.66
C PHE A 132 -2.61 -4.57 -26.44
N ILE A 133 -2.50 -5.74 -25.82
CA ILE A 133 -1.64 -5.96 -24.66
C ILE A 133 -0.20 -6.21 -25.16
N PRO A 134 0.78 -5.36 -24.79
CA PRO A 134 2.17 -5.55 -25.19
C PRO A 134 2.72 -6.94 -24.80
N ALA A 135 3.53 -7.54 -25.65
CA ALA A 135 4.04 -8.91 -25.46
C ALA A 135 4.83 -9.13 -24.15
N ASP A 136 5.53 -8.10 -23.67
CA ASP A 136 6.28 -8.14 -22.41
C ASP A 136 5.43 -7.81 -21.17
N MET A 137 4.16 -7.44 -21.37
CA MET A 137 3.22 -7.18 -20.29
C MET A 137 2.63 -8.50 -19.77
N THR A 138 2.89 -8.83 -18.53
CA THR A 138 2.54 -10.11 -17.91
C THR A 138 1.30 -10.00 -16.99
N ILE A 139 0.38 -9.09 -17.34
CA ILE A 139 -0.88 -8.96 -16.61
C ILE A 139 -1.69 -10.26 -16.66
N GLN A 140 -2.38 -10.54 -15.58
CA GLN A 140 -3.28 -11.68 -15.45
C GLN A 140 -4.48 -11.34 -14.57
N ASP A 141 -5.56 -12.12 -14.72
CA ASP A 141 -6.68 -12.04 -13.81
C ASP A 141 -6.29 -12.66 -12.46
N TRP A 142 -6.86 -12.13 -11.37
CA TRP A 142 -6.45 -12.50 -10.02
C TRP A 142 -7.07 -13.82 -9.53
N GLY A 143 -8.12 -14.31 -10.21
CA GLY A 143 -8.86 -15.51 -9.80
C GLY A 143 -9.86 -15.25 -8.65
N ILE A 144 -10.12 -14.00 -8.34
CA ILE A 144 -11.15 -13.53 -7.39
C ILE A 144 -11.93 -12.38 -8.03
N THR A 145 -13.15 -12.13 -7.57
CA THR A 145 -14.02 -11.09 -8.07
C THR A 145 -14.29 -10.02 -7.01
N TYR A 146 -14.73 -8.84 -7.45
CA TYR A 146 -15.20 -7.79 -6.54
C TYR A 146 -16.35 -8.29 -5.65
N ALA A 147 -17.30 -9.02 -6.22
CA ALA A 147 -18.46 -9.55 -5.48
C ALA A 147 -18.07 -10.50 -4.33
N GLU A 148 -17.02 -11.31 -4.52
CA GLU A 148 -16.48 -12.17 -3.45
C GLU A 148 -15.81 -11.35 -2.34
N LEU A 149 -15.17 -10.21 -2.68
CA LEU A 149 -14.46 -9.37 -1.71
C LEU A 149 -15.33 -8.26 -1.09
N GLU A 150 -16.46 -7.92 -1.67
CA GLU A 150 -17.32 -6.81 -1.20
C GLU A 150 -17.65 -6.90 0.31
N PRO A 151 -18.07 -8.05 0.88
CA PRO A 151 -18.34 -8.14 2.31
C PRO A 151 -17.12 -7.92 3.20
N TYR A 152 -15.93 -8.24 2.70
CA TYR A 152 -14.68 -8.08 3.43
C TYR A 152 -14.12 -6.65 3.31
N TYR A 153 -14.38 -5.95 2.20
CA TYR A 153 -14.20 -4.51 2.10
C TYR A 153 -15.07 -3.77 3.12
N ASP A 154 -16.34 -4.12 3.18
CA ASP A 154 -17.28 -3.55 4.15
C ASP A 154 -16.77 -3.76 5.58
N LYS A 155 -16.39 -4.99 5.93
CA LYS A 155 -15.82 -5.31 7.25
C LYS A 155 -14.57 -4.48 7.56
N PHE A 156 -13.64 -4.34 6.59
CA PHE A 156 -12.44 -3.55 6.78
C PHE A 156 -12.74 -2.05 6.96
N GLU A 157 -13.62 -1.49 6.15
CA GLU A 157 -14.02 -0.08 6.25
C GLU A 157 -14.63 0.27 7.62
N TYR A 158 -15.48 -0.62 8.14
CA TYR A 158 -16.08 -0.46 9.47
C TYR A 158 -15.06 -0.66 10.60
N THR A 159 -14.13 -1.58 10.44
CA THR A 159 -13.01 -1.76 11.39
C THR A 159 -12.11 -0.53 11.42
N ALA A 160 -11.77 0.04 10.27
CA ALA A 160 -10.82 1.15 10.12
C ALA A 160 -11.45 2.54 10.27
N ALA A 161 -12.76 2.64 10.55
CA ALA A 161 -13.51 3.90 10.67
C ALA A 161 -13.38 4.80 9.43
N VAL A 162 -13.62 4.24 8.25
CA VAL A 162 -13.48 4.96 6.99
C VAL A 162 -14.56 6.03 6.87
N SER A 163 -14.15 7.26 6.63
CA SER A 163 -15.02 8.38 6.27
C SER A 163 -15.08 8.52 4.75
N GLY A 164 -16.28 8.61 4.20
CA GLY A 164 -16.47 8.72 2.77
C GLY A 164 -17.93 8.97 2.39
N LYS A 165 -18.19 9.03 1.09
CA LYS A 165 -19.53 9.09 0.51
C LYS A 165 -19.63 7.99 -0.55
N ALA A 166 -20.51 7.02 -0.33
CA ALA A 166 -20.79 5.99 -1.31
C ALA A 166 -21.35 6.58 -2.61
N GLY A 167 -20.86 6.11 -3.74
CA GLY A 167 -21.34 6.51 -5.06
C GLY A 167 -22.34 5.55 -5.66
N ASN A 168 -22.39 4.30 -5.15
CA ASN A 168 -23.28 3.27 -5.69
C ASN A 168 -23.69 2.29 -4.58
N ILE A 169 -24.94 2.38 -4.12
CA ILE A 169 -25.50 1.46 -3.11
C ILE A 169 -26.50 0.53 -3.80
N GLY A 170 -26.21 -0.77 -3.80
CA GLY A 170 -27.08 -1.78 -4.38
C GLY A 170 -27.40 -1.56 -5.87
N GLY A 171 -26.50 -0.94 -6.64
CA GLY A 171 -26.70 -0.58 -8.05
C GLY A 171 -27.35 0.78 -8.28
N GLN A 172 -27.69 1.51 -7.21
CA GLN A 172 -28.27 2.86 -7.29
C GLN A 172 -27.17 3.92 -7.08
N ILE A 173 -26.98 4.77 -8.09
CA ILE A 173 -25.99 5.87 -8.02
C ILE A 173 -26.41 6.90 -6.97
N GLN A 174 -25.50 7.26 -6.09
CA GLN A 174 -25.71 8.19 -4.99
C GLN A 174 -25.10 9.54 -5.29
N PRO A 175 -25.85 10.63 -5.15
CA PRO A 175 -25.33 11.98 -5.36
C PRO A 175 -24.14 12.31 -4.44
N GLY A 176 -23.09 12.90 -5.01
CA GLY A 176 -21.90 13.35 -4.28
C GLY A 176 -20.87 12.26 -3.96
N GLY A 177 -21.13 11.00 -4.28
CA GLY A 177 -20.16 9.91 -4.26
C GLY A 177 -19.51 9.71 -5.63
N ASN A 178 -18.67 8.67 -5.74
CA ASN A 178 -18.04 8.28 -7.00
C ASN A 178 -19.06 7.58 -7.93
N PRO A 179 -19.48 8.18 -9.04
CA PRO A 179 -20.50 7.57 -9.91
C PRO A 179 -20.03 6.29 -10.63
N PHE A 180 -18.73 6.05 -10.65
CA PHE A 180 -18.12 4.90 -11.32
C PHE A 180 -17.84 3.72 -10.37
N GLU A 181 -18.06 3.90 -9.05
CA GLU A 181 -17.73 2.84 -8.09
C GLU A 181 -18.64 1.60 -8.29
N ALA A 182 -18.08 0.41 -8.07
CA ALA A 182 -18.84 -0.82 -8.09
C ALA A 182 -19.90 -0.86 -6.97
N PRO A 183 -21.01 -1.59 -7.16
CA PRO A 183 -22.08 -1.67 -6.17
C PRO A 183 -21.56 -2.14 -4.81
N ARG A 184 -21.95 -1.44 -3.75
CA ARG A 184 -21.69 -1.78 -2.36
C ARG A 184 -22.98 -1.99 -1.58
N ALA A 185 -22.96 -2.80 -0.51
CA ALA A 185 -24.14 -3.12 0.26
C ALA A 185 -24.72 -1.91 1.03
N ARG A 186 -23.85 -1.00 1.51
CA ARG A 186 -24.26 0.14 2.36
C ARG A 186 -23.26 1.30 2.31
N GLU A 187 -23.63 2.41 2.96
CA GLU A 187 -22.80 3.61 3.10
C GLU A 187 -21.53 3.34 3.92
N TYR A 188 -20.53 4.23 3.83
CA TYR A 188 -19.36 4.23 4.72
C TYR A 188 -19.79 4.39 6.19
N PRO A 189 -18.99 3.89 7.17
CA PRO A 189 -19.32 4.04 8.59
C PRO A 189 -19.41 5.48 9.04
N LEU A 190 -18.72 6.40 8.38
CA LEU A 190 -18.64 7.80 8.73
C LEU A 190 -18.81 8.70 7.50
N PRO A 191 -19.45 9.89 7.65
CA PRO A 191 -19.55 10.85 6.56
C PRO A 191 -18.16 11.36 6.16
N PRO A 192 -18.02 11.97 4.96
CA PRO A 192 -16.75 12.55 4.52
C PRO A 192 -16.21 13.57 5.50
N LEU A 193 -14.90 13.76 5.53
CA LEU A 193 -14.29 14.92 6.16
C LEU A 193 -14.64 16.20 5.38
N THR A 194 -14.58 17.33 6.07
CA THR A 194 -14.76 18.65 5.44
C THR A 194 -13.65 18.89 4.41
N ALA A 195 -14.03 19.29 3.22
CA ALA A 195 -13.09 19.69 2.20
C ALA A 195 -12.32 20.96 2.61
N ILE A 196 -11.04 21.01 2.27
CA ILE A 196 -10.21 22.21 2.44
C ILE A 196 -10.32 23.09 1.19
N LEU A 197 -9.96 24.38 1.31
CA LEU A 197 -10.06 25.35 0.20
C LEU A 197 -9.43 24.84 -1.12
N ALA A 198 -8.28 24.19 -1.06
CA ALA A 198 -7.63 23.61 -2.24
C ALA A 198 -8.51 22.55 -2.92
N SER A 199 -9.19 21.73 -2.13
CA SER A 199 -10.12 20.70 -2.62
C SER A 199 -11.40 21.30 -3.18
N GLU A 200 -11.94 22.35 -2.57
CA GLU A 200 -13.12 23.06 -3.07
C GLU A 200 -12.83 23.74 -4.42
N MET A 201 -11.70 24.42 -4.53
CA MET A 201 -11.27 25.05 -5.80
C MET A 201 -11.09 24.01 -6.92
N PHE A 202 -10.48 22.87 -6.61
CA PHE A 202 -10.35 21.76 -7.56
C PHE A 202 -11.72 21.19 -7.95
N THR A 203 -12.63 21.02 -6.99
CA THR A 203 -14.00 20.54 -7.22
C THR A 203 -14.74 21.46 -8.20
N ALA A 204 -14.64 22.77 -8.04
CA ALA A 204 -15.27 23.73 -8.94
C ALA A 204 -14.69 23.62 -10.36
N ALA A 205 -13.36 23.64 -10.49
CA ALA A 205 -12.68 23.53 -11.78
C ALA A 205 -12.96 22.19 -12.49
N ALA A 206 -12.96 21.08 -11.75
CA ALA A 206 -13.26 19.77 -12.32
C ALA A 206 -14.71 19.68 -12.84
N LYS A 207 -15.68 20.23 -12.10
CA LYS A 207 -17.09 20.29 -12.52
C LYS A 207 -17.28 21.15 -13.79
N GLU A 208 -16.60 22.30 -13.85
CA GLU A 208 -16.62 23.16 -15.04
C GLU A 208 -16.13 22.42 -16.31
N LYS A 209 -15.19 21.49 -16.13
CA LYS A 209 -14.69 20.61 -17.20
C LYS A 209 -15.57 19.39 -17.47
N GLY A 210 -16.68 19.22 -16.77
CA GLY A 210 -17.58 18.08 -16.91
C GLY A 210 -17.14 16.82 -16.19
N TYR A 211 -16.12 16.87 -15.30
CA TYR A 211 -15.69 15.73 -14.49
C TYR A 211 -16.54 15.57 -13.24
N HIS A 212 -16.40 14.41 -12.57
CA HIS A 212 -17.20 13.97 -11.44
C HIS A 212 -16.40 13.95 -10.12
N PRO A 213 -16.12 15.12 -9.51
CA PRO A 213 -15.37 15.18 -8.25
C PRO A 213 -16.18 14.67 -7.07
N PHE A 214 -15.53 13.90 -6.21
CA PHE A 214 -16.09 13.34 -4.99
C PHE A 214 -15.08 13.36 -3.82
N PRO A 215 -15.54 13.32 -2.54
CA PRO A 215 -14.68 13.26 -1.38
C PRO A 215 -13.86 11.96 -1.36
N ARG A 216 -12.55 12.06 -1.16
CA ARG A 216 -11.68 10.89 -1.09
C ARG A 216 -11.98 10.05 0.15
N PRO A 217 -12.29 8.75 0.03
CA PRO A 217 -12.49 7.89 1.18
C PRO A 217 -11.18 7.70 1.96
N SER A 218 -11.28 7.79 3.28
CA SER A 218 -10.10 7.73 4.14
C SER A 218 -10.43 7.22 5.54
N ALA A 219 -9.55 6.40 6.10
CA ALA A 219 -9.61 5.93 7.48
C ALA A 219 -9.19 7.04 8.48
N ASN A 220 -9.70 8.25 8.27
CA ASN A 220 -9.62 9.36 9.22
C ASN A 220 -11.05 9.59 9.73
N ALA A 221 -11.33 9.24 10.97
CA ALA A 221 -12.67 9.34 11.54
C ALA A 221 -13.15 10.80 11.58
N SER A 222 -14.21 11.14 10.83
CA SER A 222 -14.75 12.50 10.74
C SER A 222 -15.46 12.95 12.02
N ARG A 223 -15.86 11.99 12.87
CA ARG A 223 -16.46 12.20 14.20
C ARG A 223 -16.07 11.04 15.13
N PRO A 224 -16.29 11.15 16.45
CA PRO A 224 -16.07 10.04 17.36
C PRO A 224 -16.85 8.79 16.90
N TYR A 225 -16.20 7.64 16.98
CA TYR A 225 -16.77 6.38 16.48
C TYR A 225 -16.30 5.21 17.34
N THR A 226 -17.18 4.24 17.55
CA THR A 226 -16.81 2.93 18.10
C THR A 226 -17.06 1.89 17.01
N ASN A 227 -16.01 1.17 16.63
CA ASN A 227 -16.13 0.17 15.58
C ASN A 227 -16.88 -1.09 16.09
N PRO A 228 -17.28 -2.03 15.19
CA PRO A 228 -17.99 -3.25 15.59
C PRO A 228 -17.25 -4.11 16.61
N ASP A 229 -15.92 -4.03 16.67
CA ASP A 229 -15.07 -4.76 17.62
C ASP A 229 -14.87 -4.00 18.96
N GLY A 230 -15.54 -2.84 19.15
CA GLY A 230 -15.46 -2.05 20.38
C GLY A 230 -14.26 -1.10 20.47
N SER A 231 -13.45 -0.96 19.42
CA SER A 231 -12.33 0.01 19.41
C SER A 231 -12.86 1.43 19.25
N LYS A 232 -12.37 2.34 20.09
CA LYS A 232 -12.83 3.74 20.15
C LYS A 232 -11.93 4.66 19.35
N TYR A 233 -12.53 5.48 18.52
CA TYR A 233 -11.87 6.53 17.72
C TYR A 233 -12.26 7.91 18.23
N GLY A 234 -11.29 8.83 18.27
CA GLY A 234 -11.54 10.25 18.37
C GLY A 234 -11.95 10.84 17.02
N ALA A 235 -12.32 12.13 17.00
CA ALA A 235 -12.54 12.87 15.77
C ALA A 235 -11.23 13.40 15.20
N CYS A 236 -11.12 13.43 13.86
CA CYS A 236 -9.98 14.04 13.17
C CYS A 236 -9.88 15.54 13.51
N GLN A 237 -8.69 15.98 13.90
CA GLN A 237 -8.39 17.36 14.29
C GLN A 237 -7.87 18.21 13.13
N TYR A 238 -7.80 17.67 11.91
CA TYR A 238 -7.25 18.35 10.72
C TYR A 238 -5.86 18.97 10.95
N CYS A 239 -5.03 18.30 11.73
CA CYS A 239 -3.74 18.84 12.20
C CYS A 239 -2.64 18.94 11.14
N GLY A 240 -2.84 18.38 9.93
CA GLY A 240 -1.84 18.38 8.86
C GLY A 240 -0.65 17.42 9.09
N TYR A 241 -0.83 16.37 9.90
CA TYR A 241 0.23 15.39 10.21
C TYR A 241 -0.26 13.94 10.03
N CYS A 242 -0.83 13.59 8.86
CA CYS A 242 -1.28 12.22 8.59
C CYS A 242 -0.15 11.35 8.04
N GLN A 243 0.38 11.70 6.87
CA GLN A 243 1.41 10.92 6.20
C GLN A 243 2.75 11.05 6.90
N ARG A 244 3.38 9.92 7.25
CA ARG A 244 4.66 9.75 7.96
C ARG A 244 4.61 9.99 9.48
N PHE A 245 3.43 10.22 10.04
CA PHE A 245 3.25 10.48 11.47
C PHE A 245 2.25 9.52 12.09
N GLY A 246 2.34 9.27 13.40
CA GLY A 246 1.27 8.70 14.21
C GLY A 246 0.09 9.66 14.32
N CYS A 247 -0.99 9.27 14.99
CA CYS A 247 -2.17 10.12 15.19
C CYS A 247 -2.39 10.39 16.67
N GLU A 248 -2.22 11.63 17.11
CA GLU A 248 -2.42 12.06 18.50
C GLU A 248 -3.86 11.95 18.99
N ALA A 249 -4.82 12.06 18.06
CA ALA A 249 -6.25 12.05 18.37
C ALA A 249 -6.90 10.66 18.29
N ASN A 250 -6.15 9.60 18.02
CA ASN A 250 -6.70 8.28 17.70
C ASN A 250 -7.80 8.30 16.62
N ALA A 251 -7.73 9.24 15.71
CA ALA A 251 -8.73 9.42 14.66
C ALA A 251 -8.36 8.74 13.34
N LYS A 252 -7.09 8.36 13.17
CA LYS A 252 -6.61 7.66 11.97
C LYS A 252 -6.57 6.16 12.24
N GLY A 253 -7.41 5.41 11.54
CA GLY A 253 -7.47 3.94 11.65
C GLY A 253 -6.11 3.31 11.41
N SER A 254 -5.70 2.43 12.32
CA SER A 254 -4.46 1.68 12.21
C SER A 254 -4.50 0.45 13.11
N ALA A 255 -3.78 -0.61 12.72
CA ALA A 255 -3.87 -1.89 13.40
C ALA A 255 -3.50 -1.83 14.89
N HIS A 256 -2.52 -0.97 15.26
CA HIS A 256 -2.04 -0.85 16.66
C HIS A 256 -3.08 -0.27 17.62
N MET A 257 -4.11 0.39 17.13
CA MET A 257 -5.20 0.95 17.95
C MET A 257 -6.53 0.21 17.80
N THR A 258 -6.62 -0.75 16.88
CA THR A 258 -7.85 -1.48 16.57
C THR A 258 -7.73 -2.97 16.85
N VAL A 259 -7.34 -3.74 15.85
CA VAL A 259 -7.34 -5.22 15.90
C VAL A 259 -6.24 -5.80 16.81
N ILE A 260 -5.07 -5.18 16.89
CA ILE A 260 -3.97 -5.67 17.73
C ILE A 260 -4.30 -5.61 19.23
N PRO A 261 -4.82 -4.51 19.80
CA PRO A 261 -5.22 -4.49 21.20
C PRO A 261 -6.31 -5.50 21.55
N ILE A 262 -7.15 -5.90 20.61
CA ILE A 262 -8.15 -6.95 20.80
C ILE A 262 -7.46 -8.31 20.90
N ALA A 263 -6.58 -8.64 19.94
CA ALA A 263 -5.76 -9.84 19.98
C ALA A 263 -4.96 -9.94 21.29
N MET A 264 -4.32 -8.85 21.73
CA MET A 264 -3.52 -8.81 22.96
C MET A 264 -4.30 -9.08 24.25
N ARG A 265 -5.61 -8.90 24.27
CA ARG A 265 -6.47 -9.26 25.40
C ARG A 265 -6.87 -10.73 25.39
N ASN A 266 -6.66 -11.44 24.30
CA ASN A 266 -6.97 -12.86 24.18
C ASN A 266 -5.84 -13.71 24.78
N PRO A 267 -6.11 -14.65 25.71
CA PRO A 267 -5.08 -15.49 26.34
C PRO A 267 -4.34 -16.42 25.36
N ASN A 268 -4.90 -16.62 24.16
CA ASN A 268 -4.29 -17.42 23.10
C ASN A 268 -3.33 -16.62 22.21
N PHE A 269 -3.04 -15.36 22.54
CA PHE A 269 -2.16 -14.51 21.74
C PHE A 269 -0.89 -14.12 22.47
N GLU A 270 0.25 -14.29 21.82
CA GLU A 270 1.54 -13.80 22.28
C GLU A 270 2.18 -12.89 21.23
N LEU A 271 2.62 -11.69 21.64
CA LEU A 271 3.39 -10.76 20.80
C LEU A 271 4.85 -10.75 21.24
N ARG A 272 5.75 -11.00 20.28
CA ARG A 272 7.20 -10.83 20.46
C ARG A 272 7.68 -9.71 19.53
N THR A 273 8.01 -8.58 20.12
CA THR A 273 8.64 -7.44 19.44
C THR A 273 10.14 -7.66 19.25
N HIS A 274 10.78 -6.85 18.41
CA HIS A 274 12.22 -6.94 18.11
C HIS A 274 12.64 -8.32 17.57
N SER A 275 11.71 -9.02 16.93
CA SER A 275 11.88 -10.39 16.41
C SER A 275 12.00 -10.38 14.89
N TRP A 276 13.22 -10.48 14.41
CA TRP A 276 13.52 -10.52 12.97
C TRP A 276 13.48 -11.96 12.45
N VAL A 277 12.43 -12.30 11.71
CA VAL A 277 12.32 -13.62 11.08
C VAL A 277 13.33 -13.75 9.94
N THR A 278 14.17 -14.77 10.04
CA THR A 278 15.27 -15.01 9.09
C THR A 278 14.96 -16.08 8.08
N LYS A 279 14.10 -17.06 8.40
CA LYS A 279 13.77 -18.17 7.51
C LYS A 279 12.44 -18.82 7.89
N VAL A 280 11.73 -19.34 6.89
CA VAL A 280 10.63 -20.29 7.05
C VAL A 280 11.19 -21.70 6.90
N LEU A 281 10.89 -22.57 7.85
CA LEU A 281 11.35 -23.96 7.89
C LEU A 281 10.36 -24.88 7.17
N LYS A 282 10.86 -25.87 6.44
CA LYS A 282 10.06 -26.88 5.72
C LYS A 282 10.30 -28.27 6.28
N ASP A 283 9.34 -29.16 6.09
CA ASP A 283 9.53 -30.58 6.27
C ASP A 283 10.44 -31.18 5.17
N SER A 284 10.74 -32.46 5.29
CA SER A 284 11.62 -33.17 4.34
C SER A 284 11.06 -33.24 2.93
N ASP A 285 9.72 -33.24 2.78
CA ASP A 285 9.05 -33.34 1.48
C ASP A 285 8.89 -31.97 0.82
N GLY A 286 9.14 -30.88 1.56
CA GLY A 286 8.99 -29.51 1.10
C GLY A 286 7.53 -29.07 0.87
N LYS A 287 6.54 -29.88 1.26
CA LYS A 287 5.11 -29.63 1.06
C LYS A 287 4.41 -28.94 2.24
N ARG A 288 5.09 -28.88 3.38
CA ARG A 288 4.61 -28.21 4.59
C ARG A 288 5.70 -27.33 5.19
N VAL A 289 5.30 -26.24 5.79
CA VAL A 289 6.17 -25.48 6.68
C VAL A 289 6.04 -26.03 8.09
N THR A 290 7.15 -26.00 8.87
CA THR A 290 7.22 -26.53 10.23
C THR A 290 7.38 -25.41 11.27
N GLY A 291 7.58 -24.17 10.85
CA GLY A 291 7.79 -23.02 11.70
C GLY A 291 8.71 -22.00 11.04
N VAL A 292 9.29 -21.15 11.89
CA VAL A 292 10.23 -20.09 11.45
C VAL A 292 11.43 -20.01 12.40
N THR A 293 12.56 -19.50 11.88
CA THR A 293 13.65 -19.00 12.72
C THR A 293 13.63 -17.47 12.77
N TYR A 294 13.98 -16.91 13.93
CA TYR A 294 14.09 -15.48 14.11
C TYR A 294 15.23 -15.10 15.06
N THR A 295 15.72 -13.88 14.91
CA THR A 295 16.73 -13.27 15.77
C THR A 295 16.14 -12.13 16.55
N ASN A 296 16.37 -12.06 17.84
CA ASN A 296 16.08 -10.86 18.63
C ASN A 296 17.10 -9.78 18.27
N VAL A 297 16.64 -8.68 17.67
CA VAL A 297 17.54 -7.63 17.16
C VAL A 297 18.21 -6.79 18.24
N LEU A 298 17.84 -6.94 19.51
CA LEU A 298 18.45 -6.22 20.63
C LEU A 298 19.68 -6.92 21.19
N ASN A 299 19.69 -8.26 21.22
CA ASN A 299 20.74 -9.04 21.85
C ASN A 299 21.37 -10.12 20.94
N GLY A 300 20.81 -10.34 19.74
CA GLY A 300 21.32 -11.31 18.78
C GLY A 300 20.97 -12.77 19.08
N GLU A 301 20.12 -13.05 20.09
CA GLU A 301 19.67 -14.41 20.38
C GLU A 301 18.81 -14.97 19.25
N GLU A 302 19.03 -16.23 18.92
CA GLU A 302 18.33 -16.94 17.85
C GLU A 302 17.33 -17.96 18.42
N PHE A 303 16.16 -18.01 17.79
CA PHE A 303 15.06 -18.87 18.17
C PHE A 303 14.48 -19.62 16.98
N GLU A 304 14.01 -20.85 17.22
CA GLU A 304 13.12 -21.58 16.33
C GLU A 304 11.72 -21.60 16.97
N GLN A 305 10.72 -21.09 16.24
CA GLN A 305 9.31 -21.16 16.62
C GLN A 305 8.59 -22.16 15.72
N PRO A 306 8.35 -23.40 16.20
CA PRO A 306 7.51 -24.37 15.50
C PRO A 306 6.06 -23.91 15.45
N ALA A 307 5.38 -24.21 14.32
CA ALA A 307 3.97 -23.85 14.13
C ALA A 307 3.27 -24.75 13.12
N GLY A 308 1.99 -25.01 13.36
CA GLY A 308 1.10 -25.72 12.42
C GLY A 308 0.79 -24.93 11.16
N ILE A 309 0.69 -23.58 11.26
CA ILE A 309 0.40 -22.64 10.17
C ILE A 309 1.43 -21.50 10.24
N VAL A 310 1.94 -21.08 9.09
CA VAL A 310 2.79 -19.88 8.96
C VAL A 310 2.10 -18.84 8.11
N LEU A 311 2.05 -17.60 8.61
CA LEU A 311 1.38 -16.46 7.97
C LEU A 311 2.40 -15.35 7.72
N LEU A 312 2.78 -15.13 6.44
CA LEU A 312 3.69 -14.05 6.06
C LEU A 312 2.91 -12.75 5.87
N CYS A 313 3.12 -11.80 6.80
CA CYS A 313 2.44 -10.51 6.88
C CYS A 313 3.45 -9.34 7.01
N ALA A 314 4.70 -9.54 6.57
CA ALA A 314 5.85 -8.69 6.86
C ALA A 314 6.07 -7.54 5.86
N TYR A 315 5.03 -7.08 5.16
CA TYR A 315 5.08 -6.14 4.04
C TYR A 315 5.46 -6.81 2.71
N ALA A 316 5.01 -6.23 1.57
CA ALA A 316 5.11 -6.86 0.25
C ALA A 316 6.54 -7.36 -0.08
N ILE A 317 7.54 -6.48 0.01
CA ILE A 317 8.94 -6.82 -0.31
C ILE A 317 9.48 -7.92 0.60
N ASN A 318 9.21 -7.83 1.90
CA ASN A 318 9.76 -8.75 2.88
C ASN A 318 9.11 -10.14 2.82
N ASN A 319 7.82 -10.23 2.47
CA ASN A 319 7.16 -11.52 2.23
C ASN A 319 7.84 -12.28 1.08
N VAL A 320 8.11 -11.58 -0.04
CA VAL A 320 8.81 -12.14 -1.19
C VAL A 320 10.23 -12.55 -0.80
N HIS A 321 10.94 -11.69 -0.06
CA HIS A 321 12.31 -11.96 0.40
C HIS A 321 12.39 -13.24 1.25
N LEU A 322 11.47 -13.38 2.22
CA LEU A 322 11.41 -14.57 3.06
C LEU A 322 11.12 -15.85 2.26
N MET A 323 10.24 -15.80 1.27
CA MET A 323 9.99 -16.96 0.39
C MET A 323 11.23 -17.34 -0.42
N LEU A 324 11.93 -16.35 -1.01
CA LEU A 324 13.18 -16.59 -1.74
C LEU A 324 14.28 -17.16 -0.83
N LEU A 325 14.51 -16.59 0.35
CA LEU A 325 15.49 -17.05 1.34
C LEU A 325 15.20 -18.48 1.85
N SER A 326 13.93 -18.86 1.85
CA SER A 326 13.47 -20.15 2.37
C SER A 326 13.33 -21.22 1.28
N GLY A 327 13.55 -20.85 0.00
CA GLY A 327 13.37 -21.76 -1.13
C GLY A 327 11.93 -22.27 -1.25
N ILE A 328 10.94 -21.37 -1.04
CA ILE A 328 9.51 -21.67 -1.20
C ILE A 328 9.03 -21.04 -2.50
N GLY A 329 8.52 -21.84 -3.41
CA GLY A 329 8.21 -21.46 -4.77
C GLY A 329 9.45 -21.31 -5.64
N ALA A 330 9.30 -21.55 -6.95
CA ALA A 330 10.40 -21.38 -7.89
C ALA A 330 10.72 -19.89 -8.08
N PRO A 331 11.99 -19.45 -7.93
CA PRO A 331 12.42 -18.11 -8.25
C PRO A 331 12.12 -17.76 -9.71
N TYR A 332 11.67 -16.53 -9.95
CA TYR A 332 11.32 -16.08 -11.30
C TYR A 332 12.55 -15.81 -12.17
N ASP A 333 12.56 -16.41 -13.36
CA ASP A 333 13.52 -16.12 -14.44
C ASP A 333 12.81 -15.33 -15.55
N PRO A 334 13.16 -14.04 -15.77
CA PRO A 334 12.53 -13.20 -16.78
C PRO A 334 12.89 -13.61 -18.22
N GLN A 335 13.99 -14.31 -18.44
CA GLN A 335 14.41 -14.76 -19.78
C GLN A 335 13.64 -16.03 -20.19
N ALA A 336 13.64 -17.03 -19.33
CA ALA A 336 12.91 -18.28 -19.54
C ALA A 336 11.40 -18.11 -19.33
N GLN A 337 10.95 -17.03 -18.65
CA GLN A 337 9.57 -16.81 -18.21
C GLN A 337 9.04 -17.96 -17.34
N THR A 338 9.90 -18.52 -16.51
CA THR A 338 9.57 -19.60 -15.58
C THR A 338 9.72 -19.12 -14.14
N GLY A 339 9.13 -19.87 -13.20
CA GLY A 339 9.12 -19.49 -11.79
C GLY A 339 8.06 -18.42 -11.49
N VAL A 340 7.72 -18.30 -10.22
CA VAL A 340 6.59 -17.49 -9.76
C VAL A 340 6.93 -16.55 -8.60
N VAL A 341 8.01 -16.83 -7.86
CA VAL A 341 8.41 -15.98 -6.71
C VAL A 341 9.43 -14.94 -7.19
N GLY A 342 9.06 -13.68 -7.03
CA GLY A 342 9.76 -12.51 -7.58
C GLY A 342 9.08 -11.90 -8.80
N LYS A 343 8.12 -12.59 -9.43
CA LYS A 343 7.44 -12.18 -10.65
C LYS A 343 6.54 -10.97 -10.43
N ASN A 344 6.42 -10.10 -11.46
CA ASN A 344 5.44 -9.02 -11.52
C ASN A 344 5.58 -7.98 -10.39
N TYR A 345 6.80 -7.53 -10.09
CA TYR A 345 6.92 -6.34 -9.27
C TYR A 345 6.26 -5.14 -9.94
N CYS A 346 5.38 -4.47 -9.22
CA CYS A 346 4.71 -3.27 -9.68
C CYS A 346 4.76 -2.17 -8.62
N TYR A 347 4.75 -0.93 -9.11
CA TYR A 347 4.73 0.29 -8.31
C TYR A 347 3.59 1.20 -8.75
N GLN A 348 3.71 2.52 -8.64
CA GLN A 348 2.79 3.49 -9.22
C GLN A 348 3.52 4.53 -10.03
N THR A 349 2.87 5.05 -11.07
CA THR A 349 3.30 6.22 -11.83
C THR A 349 2.43 7.42 -11.49
N GLY A 350 2.74 8.58 -12.08
CA GLY A 350 1.91 9.76 -11.92
C GLY A 350 2.55 11.01 -12.47
N ALA A 351 1.77 12.08 -12.45
CA ALA A 351 2.18 13.43 -12.80
C ALA A 351 1.62 14.42 -11.77
N SER A 352 2.21 15.59 -11.62
CA SER A 352 1.68 16.62 -10.72
C SER A 352 2.02 18.01 -11.19
N ALA A 353 1.10 18.95 -10.96
CA ALA A 353 1.28 20.38 -11.13
C ALA A 353 1.28 21.08 -9.76
N THR A 354 2.06 22.17 -9.64
CA THR A 354 1.97 23.06 -8.47
C THR A 354 1.46 24.42 -8.93
N LEU A 355 0.37 24.85 -8.32
CA LEU A 355 -0.30 26.11 -8.59
C LEU A 355 0.02 27.10 -7.47
N PHE A 356 0.34 28.34 -7.82
CA PHE A 356 0.66 29.42 -6.89
C PHE A 356 -0.32 30.57 -7.06
N PHE A 357 -0.86 31.07 -5.95
CA PHE A 357 -1.90 32.10 -5.94
C PHE A 357 -1.49 33.30 -5.06
N GLU A 358 -1.27 34.46 -5.64
CA GLU A 358 -1.14 35.68 -4.86
C GLU A 358 -2.52 36.11 -4.34
N GLY A 359 -2.58 36.50 -3.07
CA GLY A 359 -3.83 36.91 -2.43
C GLY A 359 -4.75 35.79 -1.96
N ARG A 360 -4.33 34.51 -2.03
CA ARG A 360 -5.03 33.36 -1.43
C ARG A 360 -4.10 32.62 -0.48
N GLN A 361 -4.64 32.15 0.63
CA GLN A 361 -3.89 31.34 1.59
C GLN A 361 -4.53 29.95 1.70
N PHE A 362 -3.71 28.94 1.50
CA PHE A 362 -4.01 27.54 1.82
C PHE A 362 -3.27 27.23 3.14
N ASN A 363 -3.97 26.67 4.12
CA ASN A 363 -3.33 26.33 5.37
C ASN A 363 -3.00 24.82 5.42
N PRO A 364 -1.75 24.39 5.10
CA PRO A 364 -1.37 22.97 5.15
C PRO A 364 -1.50 22.34 6.54
N PHE A 365 -1.48 23.15 7.61
CA PHE A 365 -1.72 22.71 8.99
C PHE A 365 -3.19 22.44 9.31
N MET A 366 -4.10 22.77 8.41
CA MET A 366 -5.53 22.43 8.52
C MET A 366 -5.89 21.46 7.39
N SER A 367 -5.36 20.24 7.45
CA SER A 367 -5.57 19.22 6.42
C SER A 367 -5.58 17.81 7.02
N ALA A 368 -6.12 16.88 6.28
CA ALA A 368 -6.12 15.45 6.60
C ALA A 368 -6.19 14.62 5.32
N GLY A 369 -5.89 13.34 5.40
CA GLY A 369 -6.01 12.44 4.25
C GLY A 369 -7.39 12.48 3.59
N GLY A 370 -8.46 12.44 4.38
CA GLY A 370 -9.84 12.48 3.90
C GLY A 370 -10.40 13.86 3.56
N SER A 371 -9.62 14.96 3.71
CA SER A 371 -10.05 16.31 3.32
C SER A 371 -9.80 16.63 1.83
N ASN A 372 -9.36 15.64 1.06
CA ASN A 372 -9.02 15.76 -0.35
C ASN A 372 -10.21 15.41 -1.25
N THR A 373 -10.21 15.97 -2.47
CA THR A 373 -11.17 15.64 -3.54
C THR A 373 -10.46 14.89 -4.67
N THR A 374 -11.17 13.96 -5.29
CA THR A 374 -10.66 13.11 -6.38
C THR A 374 -11.68 13.03 -7.50
N ILE A 375 -11.21 12.83 -8.73
CA ILE A 375 -12.00 12.40 -9.90
C ILE A 375 -11.50 11.04 -10.39
N ASP A 376 -12.44 10.20 -10.82
CA ASP A 376 -12.18 8.84 -11.31
C ASP A 376 -12.59 8.64 -12.78
N ASP A 377 -12.85 9.71 -13.48
CA ASP A 377 -13.24 9.72 -14.89
C ASP A 377 -12.24 8.96 -15.79
N PHE A 378 -10.97 8.88 -15.39
CA PHE A 378 -9.88 8.18 -16.10
C PHE A 378 -9.43 6.90 -15.41
N ASN A 379 -10.17 6.43 -14.41
CA ASN A 379 -9.83 5.28 -13.59
C ASN A 379 -10.81 4.13 -13.80
N ILE A 380 -11.74 3.92 -12.90
CA ILE A 380 -12.72 2.82 -12.98
C ILE A 380 -13.88 3.09 -13.96
N ASN A 381 -13.95 4.27 -14.52
CA ASN A 381 -14.85 4.57 -15.62
C ASN A 381 -14.47 3.75 -16.87
N TRP A 382 -15.29 2.74 -17.18
CA TRP A 382 -15.05 1.88 -18.35
C TRP A 382 -15.41 2.54 -19.66
N ASP A 383 -16.20 3.64 -19.68
CA ASP A 383 -16.52 4.40 -20.89
C ASP A 383 -15.32 5.21 -21.40
N PHE A 384 -14.34 5.49 -20.54
CA PHE A 384 -13.08 6.10 -20.96
C PHE A 384 -12.32 5.16 -21.91
N ASP A 385 -12.14 5.59 -23.15
CA ASP A 385 -11.51 4.80 -24.21
C ASP A 385 -9.97 4.83 -24.12
N ARG A 386 -9.40 3.88 -23.40
CA ARG A 386 -7.96 3.68 -23.23
C ARG A 386 -7.28 3.28 -24.54
N GLY A 387 -8.00 2.60 -25.43
CA GLY A 387 -7.50 2.19 -26.75
C GLY A 387 -7.08 3.37 -27.60
N ARG A 388 -7.86 4.45 -27.59
CA ARG A 388 -7.55 5.71 -28.27
C ARG A 388 -6.22 6.34 -27.81
N HIS A 389 -5.86 6.15 -26.54
CA HIS A 389 -4.64 6.69 -25.94
C HIS A 389 -3.48 5.68 -25.92
N GLY A 390 -3.74 4.43 -26.30
CA GLY A 390 -2.74 3.40 -26.51
C GLY A 390 -2.03 2.94 -25.23
N PHE A 391 -2.73 2.90 -24.08
CA PHE A 391 -2.20 2.35 -22.83
C PHE A 391 -3.18 1.41 -22.12
N VAL A 392 -2.64 0.45 -21.40
CA VAL A 392 -3.34 -0.41 -20.44
C VAL A 392 -3.21 0.19 -19.07
N GLY A 393 -4.30 0.15 -18.28
CA GLY A 393 -4.31 0.71 -16.92
C GLY A 393 -5.15 1.98 -16.82
N ALA A 394 -4.95 2.70 -15.73
CA ALA A 394 -5.83 3.79 -15.32
C ALA A 394 -5.11 4.80 -14.40
N TYR A 395 -5.71 5.95 -14.16
CA TYR A 395 -5.26 6.91 -13.17
C TYR A 395 -6.42 7.71 -12.60
N ASN A 396 -6.31 8.11 -11.34
CA ASN A 396 -7.17 9.11 -10.73
C ASN A 396 -6.44 10.46 -10.63
N VAL A 397 -7.19 11.55 -10.54
CA VAL A 397 -6.63 12.89 -10.31
C VAL A 397 -7.21 13.49 -9.04
N ALA A 398 -6.37 14.10 -8.22
CA ALA A 398 -6.79 14.64 -6.94
C ALA A 398 -6.06 15.92 -6.55
N ALA A 399 -6.70 16.69 -5.67
CA ALA A 399 -6.10 17.85 -5.04
C ALA A 399 -6.36 17.86 -3.53
N GLY A 400 -5.43 18.47 -2.78
CA GLY A 400 -5.48 18.64 -1.35
C GLY A 400 -4.12 18.45 -0.67
N PHE A 401 -4.14 18.41 0.65
CA PHE A 401 -2.96 18.20 1.48
C PHE A 401 -3.16 17.02 2.42
N ASN A 402 -2.13 16.19 2.59
CA ASN A 402 -2.11 15.08 3.56
C ASN A 402 -1.23 15.40 4.77
N THR A 403 -0.33 16.38 4.62
CA THR A 403 0.64 16.74 5.64
C THR A 403 1.19 18.14 5.37
N ALA A 404 1.46 18.88 6.45
CA ALA A 404 2.03 20.22 6.41
C ALA A 404 3.50 20.22 6.01
N LEU A 405 4.30 19.29 6.56
CA LEU A 405 5.75 19.17 6.35
C LEU A 405 6.47 20.54 6.32
N PRO A 406 6.48 21.32 7.41
CA PRO A 406 7.02 22.69 7.42
C PRO A 406 8.50 22.78 7.03
N ILE A 407 9.26 21.69 7.19
CA ILE A 407 10.66 21.60 6.77
C ILE A 407 10.78 21.01 5.35
N GLY A 408 10.00 19.99 5.02
CA GLY A 408 10.10 19.25 3.76
C GLY A 408 9.32 19.83 2.59
N TYR A 409 8.18 20.48 2.84
CA TYR A 409 7.35 21.08 1.80
C TYR A 409 7.87 22.47 1.42
N ARG A 410 8.41 22.60 0.23
CA ARG A 410 9.09 23.81 -0.24
C ARG A 410 8.64 24.16 -1.65
N PRO A 411 7.39 24.58 -1.83
CA PRO A 411 6.87 24.93 -3.14
C PRO A 411 7.49 26.25 -3.61
N VAL A 412 8.14 26.22 -4.76
CA VAL A 412 8.66 27.44 -5.41
C VAL A 412 8.39 27.37 -6.91
N PRO A 413 8.10 28.50 -7.58
CA PRO A 413 7.96 28.55 -9.03
C PRO A 413 9.24 28.09 -9.75
N ARG A 414 9.09 27.48 -10.92
CA ARG A 414 10.24 27.14 -11.79
C ARG A 414 11.07 28.39 -12.09
N GLY A 415 12.39 28.21 -12.14
CA GLY A 415 13.33 29.30 -12.31
C GLY A 415 13.78 29.99 -11.01
N THR A 416 13.14 29.66 -9.86
CA THR A 416 13.66 30.10 -8.56
C THR A 416 15.01 29.42 -8.29
N PRO A 417 16.04 30.16 -7.82
CA PRO A 417 17.30 29.55 -7.36
C PRO A 417 17.04 28.43 -6.33
N GLN A 418 17.85 27.38 -6.35
CA GLN A 418 17.64 26.22 -5.44
C GLN A 418 18.25 26.40 -4.05
N TRP A 419 18.90 27.52 -3.77
CA TRP A 419 19.53 27.87 -2.50
C TRP A 419 19.73 29.39 -2.38
N GLY A 420 20.12 29.84 -1.18
CA GLY A 420 20.42 31.23 -0.93
C GLY A 420 19.22 32.11 -0.53
N LYS A 421 19.40 33.43 -0.57
CA LYS A 421 18.46 34.44 -0.08
C LYS A 421 17.14 34.42 -0.87
N GLU A 422 17.23 34.33 -2.19
CA GLU A 422 16.06 34.32 -3.07
C GLU A 422 15.21 33.06 -2.88
N TRP A 423 15.87 31.90 -2.73
CA TRP A 423 15.18 30.65 -2.43
C TRP A 423 14.44 30.70 -1.09
N LYS A 424 15.08 31.23 -0.03
CA LYS A 424 14.44 31.41 1.28
C LYS A 424 13.22 32.32 1.20
N ALA A 425 13.33 33.46 0.52
CA ALA A 425 12.24 34.39 0.32
C ALA A 425 11.08 33.76 -0.47
N ALA A 426 11.38 33.06 -1.54
CA ALA A 426 10.38 32.35 -2.34
C ALA A 426 9.67 31.26 -1.54
N THR A 427 10.42 30.45 -0.77
CA THR A 427 9.81 29.42 0.09
C THR A 427 8.88 30.03 1.12
N ALA A 428 9.29 31.09 1.80
CA ALA A 428 8.45 31.79 2.76
C ALA A 428 7.17 32.37 2.11
N LYS A 429 7.32 32.99 0.92
CA LYS A 429 6.18 33.57 0.17
C LYS A 429 5.17 32.49 -0.24
N TRP A 430 5.66 31.35 -0.79
CA TRP A 430 4.79 30.41 -1.48
C TRP A 430 4.32 29.22 -0.63
N TYR A 431 4.86 29.00 0.56
CA TYR A 431 4.48 27.86 1.41
C TYR A 431 2.97 27.77 1.66
N GLN A 432 2.32 28.90 2.00
CA GLN A 432 0.87 28.95 2.26
C GLN A 432 0.04 29.38 1.06
N THR A 433 0.64 29.70 -0.07
CA THR A 433 -0.07 30.20 -1.25
C THR A 433 0.03 29.24 -2.45
N ALA A 434 0.53 28.04 -2.22
CA ALA A 434 0.65 27.00 -3.24
C ALA A 434 -0.28 25.81 -2.91
N MET A 435 -0.79 25.18 -3.96
CA MET A 435 -1.49 23.90 -3.89
C MET A 435 -1.01 22.96 -5.01
N ASN A 436 -1.28 21.66 -4.84
CA ASN A 436 -0.93 20.65 -5.83
C ASN A 436 -2.18 19.97 -6.39
N ILE A 437 -2.12 19.67 -7.69
CA ILE A 437 -3.00 18.71 -8.37
C ILE A 437 -2.11 17.57 -8.85
N GLY A 438 -2.49 16.33 -8.55
CA GLY A 438 -1.68 15.17 -8.91
C GLY A 438 -2.52 13.99 -9.38
N ALA A 439 -1.95 13.22 -10.31
CA ALA A 439 -2.48 11.92 -10.70
C ALA A 439 -1.70 10.80 -10.01
N SER A 440 -2.43 9.77 -9.62
CA SER A 440 -1.88 8.46 -9.26
C SER A 440 -2.29 7.47 -10.34
N GLY A 441 -1.32 6.87 -11.01
CA GLY A 441 -1.52 5.97 -12.13
C GLY A 441 -1.04 4.55 -11.83
N SER A 442 -1.71 3.58 -12.43
CA SER A 442 -1.34 2.17 -12.36
C SER A 442 0.00 1.88 -13.03
N VAL A 443 0.68 0.86 -12.56
CA VAL A 443 1.81 0.23 -13.24
C VAL A 443 1.43 -1.21 -13.52
N MET A 444 1.42 -1.56 -14.81
CA MET A 444 1.08 -2.90 -15.24
C MET A 444 2.27 -3.84 -15.09
N ALA A 445 1.97 -5.10 -14.82
CA ALA A 445 2.99 -6.14 -14.69
C ALA A 445 3.77 -6.30 -16.00
N ASN A 446 5.10 -6.37 -15.87
CA ASN A 446 6.02 -6.56 -17.00
C ASN A 446 7.07 -7.60 -16.64
N ARG A 447 7.43 -8.46 -17.60
CA ARG A 447 8.38 -9.56 -17.38
C ARG A 447 9.75 -9.12 -16.85
N TYR A 448 10.17 -7.89 -17.13
CA TYR A 448 11.44 -7.32 -16.69
C TYR A 448 11.36 -6.49 -15.42
N ASN A 449 10.20 -6.43 -14.78
CA ASN A 449 10.02 -5.83 -13.47
C ASN A 449 9.81 -6.94 -12.43
N TYR A 450 10.86 -7.24 -11.65
CA TYR A 450 10.88 -8.43 -10.80
C TYR A 450 11.80 -8.29 -9.59
N TYR A 451 11.71 -9.25 -8.69
CA TYR A 451 12.60 -9.42 -7.55
C TYR A 451 13.41 -10.71 -7.69
N ASP A 452 14.66 -10.67 -7.21
CA ASP A 452 15.51 -11.83 -6.96
C ASP A 452 16.44 -11.55 -5.76
N LEU A 453 17.34 -12.49 -5.45
CA LEU A 453 18.34 -12.27 -4.40
C LEU A 453 19.62 -11.68 -5.00
N ASP A 454 20.19 -10.67 -4.29
CA ASP A 454 21.45 -10.06 -4.70
C ASP A 454 22.62 -11.03 -4.46
N PRO A 455 23.47 -11.29 -5.46
CA PRO A 455 24.61 -12.22 -5.30
C PRO A 455 25.74 -11.65 -4.44
N THR A 456 25.83 -10.33 -4.32
CA THR A 456 26.98 -9.61 -3.72
C THR A 456 26.66 -9.06 -2.34
N TYR A 457 25.54 -8.32 -2.22
CA TYR A 457 25.23 -7.56 -1.02
C TYR A 457 24.42 -8.36 -0.01
N ARG A 458 24.71 -8.16 1.27
CA ARG A 458 24.08 -8.87 2.38
C ARG A 458 23.58 -7.90 3.45
N ASN A 459 22.53 -8.31 4.19
CA ASN A 459 22.04 -7.59 5.35
C ASN A 459 22.89 -7.86 6.61
N ALA A 460 22.53 -7.22 7.73
CA ALA A 460 23.22 -7.39 9.00
C ALA A 460 23.20 -8.83 9.56
N PHE A 461 22.34 -9.69 9.05
CA PHE A 461 22.21 -11.11 9.43
C PHE A 461 22.95 -12.04 8.45
N GLY A 462 23.77 -11.50 7.53
CA GLY A 462 24.53 -12.26 6.55
C GLY A 462 23.73 -12.84 5.39
N GLN A 463 22.43 -12.49 5.27
CA GLN A 463 21.56 -12.98 4.21
C GLN A 463 21.68 -12.11 2.95
N PRO A 464 21.57 -12.69 1.74
CA PRO A 464 21.48 -11.91 0.52
C PRO A 464 20.38 -10.84 0.60
N LEU A 465 20.68 -9.61 0.16
CA LEU A 465 19.65 -8.59 0.06
C LEU A 465 18.62 -8.94 -1.01
N MET A 466 17.39 -8.45 -0.87
CA MET A 466 16.45 -8.41 -1.97
C MET A 466 16.99 -7.51 -3.08
N ARG A 467 17.03 -8.01 -4.33
CA ARG A 467 17.34 -7.19 -5.50
C ARG A 467 16.07 -6.89 -6.29
N MET A 468 15.84 -5.63 -6.55
CA MET A 468 14.73 -5.13 -7.35
C MET A 468 15.24 -4.68 -8.72
N THR A 469 14.67 -5.25 -9.77
CA THR A 469 14.83 -4.77 -11.15
C THR A 469 13.53 -4.09 -11.56
N PHE A 470 13.57 -2.76 -11.80
CA PHE A 470 12.37 -2.00 -12.12
C PHE A 470 12.64 -0.75 -12.95
N ASP A 471 11.84 -0.58 -14.02
CA ASP A 471 11.72 0.68 -14.72
C ASP A 471 10.31 0.82 -15.33
N TYR A 472 9.89 2.07 -15.57
CA TYR A 472 8.67 2.33 -16.34
C TYR A 472 8.85 1.91 -17.79
N LYS A 473 7.76 1.44 -18.39
CA LYS A 473 7.71 1.06 -19.81
C LYS A 473 6.94 2.12 -20.61
N GLU A 474 6.91 1.97 -21.91
CA GLU A 474 6.20 2.91 -22.79
C GLU A 474 4.71 3.06 -22.40
N ASN A 475 4.11 2.00 -21.85
CA ASN A 475 2.75 2.01 -21.31
C ASN A 475 2.57 3.11 -20.26
N GLU A 476 3.44 3.13 -19.23
CA GLU A 476 3.38 4.10 -18.13
C GLU A 476 3.76 5.52 -18.59
N HIS A 477 4.62 5.63 -19.59
CA HIS A 477 4.95 6.92 -20.21
C HIS A 477 3.76 7.51 -20.97
N LYS A 478 3.02 6.70 -21.73
CA LYS A 478 1.78 7.14 -22.42
C LYS A 478 0.71 7.57 -21.41
N LEU A 479 0.46 6.75 -20.39
CA LEU A 479 -0.46 7.09 -19.32
C LEU A 479 -0.05 8.40 -18.61
N GLY A 480 1.21 8.57 -18.29
CA GLY A 480 1.75 9.77 -17.64
C GLY A 480 1.62 11.03 -18.49
N ARG A 481 1.81 10.93 -19.82
CA ARG A 481 1.57 12.06 -20.76
C ARG A 481 0.12 12.51 -20.74
N HIS A 482 -0.82 11.59 -20.91
CA HIS A 482 -2.25 11.90 -20.86
C HIS A 482 -2.68 12.46 -19.51
N ALA A 483 -2.20 11.90 -18.40
CA ALA A 483 -2.49 12.42 -17.06
C ALA A 483 -1.94 13.85 -16.87
N ALA A 484 -0.76 14.16 -17.40
CA ALA A 484 -0.19 15.51 -17.34
C ALA A 484 -1.02 16.52 -18.16
N GLU A 485 -1.54 16.15 -19.32
CA GLU A 485 -2.44 16.98 -20.13
C GLU A 485 -3.71 17.34 -19.37
N ILE A 486 -4.38 16.36 -18.77
CA ILE A 486 -5.60 16.56 -17.98
C ILE A 486 -5.35 17.45 -16.75
N ILE A 487 -4.27 17.18 -16.00
CA ILE A 487 -3.89 18.00 -14.85
C ILE A 487 -3.66 19.45 -15.27
N ASN A 488 -2.93 19.68 -16.37
CA ASN A 488 -2.61 21.02 -16.84
C ASN A 488 -3.85 21.77 -17.33
N ASP A 489 -4.77 21.08 -17.97
CA ASP A 489 -6.05 21.68 -18.40
C ASP A 489 -6.88 22.15 -17.20
N ILE A 490 -7.03 21.31 -16.16
CA ILE A 490 -7.70 21.69 -14.91
C ILE A 490 -6.94 22.82 -14.20
N ALA A 491 -5.61 22.73 -14.10
CA ALA A 491 -4.80 23.72 -13.40
C ALA A 491 -4.88 25.11 -14.06
N LYS A 492 -4.90 25.17 -15.38
CA LYS A 492 -5.02 26.43 -16.14
C LYS A 492 -6.39 27.08 -15.95
N SER A 493 -7.49 26.32 -15.89
CA SER A 493 -8.82 26.88 -15.65
C SER A 493 -8.98 27.52 -14.27
N MET A 494 -8.13 27.13 -13.31
CA MET A 494 -8.11 27.74 -11.95
C MET A 494 -7.43 29.13 -11.90
N ASN A 495 -6.85 29.61 -12.99
CA ASN A 495 -6.19 30.92 -13.11
C ASN A 495 -5.14 31.20 -12.01
N PRO A 496 -4.13 30.34 -11.81
CA PRO A 496 -3.06 30.59 -10.84
C PRO A 496 -2.15 31.75 -11.28
N THR A 497 -1.59 32.48 -10.31
CA THR A 497 -0.59 33.55 -10.58
C THR A 497 0.68 32.97 -11.22
N ARG A 498 1.09 31.77 -10.80
CA ARG A 498 2.19 30.98 -11.36
C ARG A 498 1.79 29.53 -11.43
N LEU A 499 2.32 28.79 -12.38
CA LEU A 499 2.05 27.37 -12.59
C LEU A 499 3.36 26.63 -12.90
N ASN A 500 3.68 25.65 -12.09
CA ASN A 500 4.61 24.58 -12.47
C ASN A 500 3.79 23.46 -13.12
N GLU A 501 3.73 23.45 -14.44
CA GLU A 501 2.96 22.47 -15.18
C GLU A 501 3.41 21.03 -14.88
N ALA A 502 2.46 20.11 -14.87
CA ALA A 502 2.72 18.69 -14.85
C ALA A 502 3.47 18.27 -16.12
N THR A 503 4.43 17.38 -15.95
CA THR A 503 5.18 16.77 -17.05
C THR A 503 5.23 15.28 -16.88
N ALA A 504 5.14 14.54 -17.98
CA ALA A 504 5.39 13.11 -17.96
C ALA A 504 6.85 12.82 -17.57
N ARG A 505 7.08 11.72 -16.89
CA ARG A 505 8.43 11.23 -16.63
C ARG A 505 9.02 10.70 -17.94
N THR A 506 10.25 11.12 -18.24
CA THR A 506 10.99 10.69 -19.43
C THR A 506 12.33 10.05 -19.09
N LEU A 507 12.79 10.24 -17.87
CA LEU A 507 14.03 9.65 -17.35
C LEU A 507 13.74 8.28 -16.72
N PRO A 508 14.74 7.40 -16.64
CA PRO A 508 14.63 6.14 -15.92
C PRO A 508 14.11 6.34 -14.48
N TRP A 509 13.40 5.36 -13.98
CA TRP A 509 12.91 5.41 -12.62
C TRP A 509 14.06 5.50 -11.61
N THR A 510 13.87 6.27 -10.57
CA THR A 510 14.84 6.38 -9.47
C THR A 510 14.16 6.26 -8.11
N VAL A 511 14.83 5.58 -7.20
CA VAL A 511 14.41 5.40 -5.82
C VAL A 511 14.65 6.62 -4.93
N VAL A 512 15.43 7.59 -5.41
CA VAL A 512 15.94 8.71 -4.59
C VAL A 512 14.84 9.58 -3.96
N PRO A 513 13.83 10.07 -4.70
CA PRO A 513 12.72 10.80 -4.07
C PRO A 513 11.70 9.82 -3.50
N TYR A 514 11.14 10.14 -2.34
CA TYR A 514 9.95 9.43 -1.86
C TYR A 514 8.78 9.60 -2.82
N GLN A 515 8.14 8.51 -3.14
CA GLN A 515 6.97 8.49 -4.01
C GLN A 515 5.75 7.91 -3.29
N SER A 516 5.81 6.66 -2.85
CA SER A 516 4.78 5.97 -2.07
C SER A 516 5.33 4.68 -1.45
N THR A 517 4.56 4.08 -0.53
CA THR A 517 4.81 2.74 0.02
C THR A 517 4.05 1.65 -0.75
N HIS A 518 3.63 1.90 -1.99
CA HIS A 518 2.72 1.05 -2.75
C HIS A 518 3.45 0.00 -3.59
N ASN A 519 4.36 -0.76 -2.96
CA ASN A 519 5.00 -1.91 -3.60
C ASN A 519 4.03 -3.09 -3.66
N THR A 520 3.89 -3.70 -4.82
CA THR A 520 2.99 -4.83 -5.05
C THR A 520 3.64 -5.91 -5.90
N GLY A 521 3.07 -7.11 -5.87
CA GLY A 521 3.57 -8.23 -6.65
C GLY A 521 4.77 -8.96 -6.02
N GLY A 522 5.27 -9.94 -6.71
CA GLY A 522 6.38 -10.80 -6.28
C GLY A 522 5.97 -12.19 -5.81
N THR A 523 4.74 -12.36 -5.29
CA THR A 523 4.15 -13.69 -4.98
C THR A 523 2.69 -13.69 -5.36
N ILE A 524 2.45 -13.35 -6.63
CA ILE A 524 1.12 -13.02 -7.14
C ILE A 524 0.13 -14.17 -7.01
N MET A 525 -1.14 -13.80 -6.75
CA MET A 525 -2.25 -14.74 -6.72
C MET A 525 -2.76 -15.05 -8.12
N GLY A 526 -3.35 -16.22 -8.28
CA GLY A 526 -3.94 -16.65 -9.54
C GLY A 526 -4.67 -17.98 -9.41
N THR A 527 -5.07 -18.53 -10.56
CA THR A 527 -5.82 -19.80 -10.64
C THR A 527 -4.94 -20.99 -11.03
N ASN A 528 -3.67 -20.75 -11.35
CA ASN A 528 -2.77 -21.77 -11.87
C ASN A 528 -1.40 -21.66 -11.18
N PRO A 529 -0.87 -22.77 -10.60
CA PRO A 529 0.45 -22.77 -9.95
C PRO A 529 1.63 -22.53 -10.90
N ARG A 530 1.44 -22.61 -12.23
CA ARG A 530 2.49 -22.33 -13.20
C ARG A 530 2.79 -20.85 -13.39
N ASP A 531 1.84 -19.98 -13.06
CA ASP A 531 1.92 -18.53 -13.27
C ASP A 531 1.66 -17.68 -12.02
N SER A 532 1.32 -18.31 -10.90
CA SER A 532 1.08 -17.67 -9.62
C SER A 532 1.72 -18.42 -8.45
N ALA A 533 2.08 -17.71 -7.39
CA ALA A 533 2.70 -18.28 -6.19
C ALA A 533 1.66 -18.77 -5.18
N VAL A 534 0.47 -18.17 -5.19
CA VAL A 534 -0.63 -18.48 -4.26
C VAL A 534 -1.96 -18.58 -4.99
N ASN A 535 -2.88 -19.35 -4.42
CA ASN A 535 -4.26 -19.42 -4.88
C ASN A 535 -5.11 -18.24 -4.38
N LYS A 536 -6.40 -18.21 -4.71
CA LYS A 536 -7.32 -17.11 -4.33
C LYS A 536 -7.52 -16.93 -2.81
N TYR A 537 -7.14 -17.90 -2.00
CA TYR A 537 -7.17 -17.81 -0.52
C TYR A 537 -5.83 -17.37 0.05
N LEU A 538 -4.90 -16.94 -0.79
CA LEU A 538 -3.52 -16.55 -0.47
C LEU A 538 -2.68 -17.68 0.14
N GLN A 539 -3.12 -18.93 -0.07
CA GLN A 539 -2.42 -20.14 0.31
C GLN A 539 -1.37 -20.47 -0.75
N SER A 540 -0.16 -20.76 -0.30
CA SER A 540 0.93 -21.21 -1.19
C SER A 540 0.53 -22.50 -1.93
N TRP A 541 0.85 -22.56 -3.22
CA TRP A 541 0.70 -23.79 -3.98
C TRP A 541 1.71 -24.88 -3.54
N ASP A 542 2.91 -24.49 -3.11
CA ASP A 542 3.96 -25.41 -2.67
C ASP A 542 3.73 -25.97 -1.27
N CYS A 543 3.38 -25.09 -0.32
CA CYS A 543 3.23 -25.47 1.09
C CYS A 543 1.82 -25.12 1.56
N HIS A 544 0.95 -26.12 1.67
CA HIS A 544 -0.48 -25.89 1.95
C HIS A 544 -0.81 -25.24 3.29
N ASN A 545 0.13 -25.20 4.25
CA ASN A 545 -0.01 -24.54 5.55
C ASN A 545 0.75 -23.20 5.63
N LEU A 546 1.17 -22.67 4.49
CA LEU A 546 1.75 -21.33 4.37
C LEU A 546 0.76 -20.40 3.65
N PHE A 547 0.51 -19.25 4.25
CA PHE A 547 -0.26 -18.18 3.63
C PHE A 547 0.59 -16.91 3.58
N THR A 548 0.58 -16.20 2.44
CA THR A 548 1.29 -14.92 2.33
C THR A 548 0.28 -13.82 2.05
N VAL A 549 0.14 -12.88 3.00
CA VAL A 549 -0.97 -11.93 3.05
C VAL A 549 -0.45 -10.49 3.02
N GLY A 550 -0.76 -9.80 1.94
CA GLY A 550 -0.32 -8.43 1.71
C GLY A 550 -0.35 -8.06 0.23
N ALA A 551 0.16 -6.88 -0.11
CA ALA A 551 0.18 -6.42 -1.50
C ALA A 551 1.17 -7.21 -2.41
N ASN A 552 2.00 -8.08 -1.84
CA ASN A 552 2.84 -9.01 -2.61
C ASN A 552 2.06 -9.98 -3.49
N VAL A 553 0.79 -10.25 -3.15
CA VAL A 553 -0.07 -11.16 -3.92
C VAL A 553 -0.78 -10.50 -5.11
N PHE A 554 -0.65 -9.19 -5.27
CA PHE A 554 -1.31 -8.44 -6.35
C PHE A 554 -0.66 -8.75 -7.70
N ALA A 555 -1.47 -9.09 -8.71
CA ALA A 555 -0.98 -9.41 -10.04
C ALA A 555 -0.42 -8.20 -10.80
N HIS A 556 -0.86 -6.99 -10.43
CA HIS A 556 -0.37 -5.67 -10.88
C HIS A 556 -0.74 -4.62 -9.84
N ASN A 557 -0.33 -3.36 -10.03
CA ASN A 557 -0.71 -2.25 -9.14
C ASN A 557 -1.69 -1.31 -9.84
N ALA A 558 -2.82 -1.04 -9.18
CA ALA A 558 -3.81 -0.08 -9.66
C ALA A 558 -3.40 1.38 -9.39
N SER A 559 -4.23 2.30 -9.82
CA SER A 559 -4.10 3.74 -9.55
C SER A 559 -4.38 4.08 -8.07
N TYR A 560 -5.12 3.25 -7.37
CA TYR A 560 -5.50 3.43 -5.98
C TYR A 560 -4.44 2.99 -4.98
N ASN A 561 -4.52 3.54 -3.76
CA ASN A 561 -3.75 3.05 -2.63
C ASN A 561 -4.16 1.59 -2.32
N PRO A 562 -3.21 0.68 -2.06
CA PRO A 562 -3.50 -0.76 -1.97
C PRO A 562 -4.12 -1.22 -0.64
N THR A 563 -4.28 -0.34 0.35
CA THR A 563 -4.65 -0.76 1.72
C THR A 563 -6.05 -1.33 1.82
N GLY A 564 -7.02 -0.85 1.03
CA GLY A 564 -8.38 -1.39 1.00
C GLY A 564 -8.40 -2.89 0.65
N PRO A 565 -7.92 -3.29 -0.54
CA PRO A 565 -7.84 -4.73 -0.89
C PRO A 565 -6.92 -5.53 0.04
N VAL A 566 -5.83 -4.95 0.58
CA VAL A 566 -4.99 -5.64 1.58
C VAL A 566 -5.80 -6.00 2.83
N GLY A 567 -6.64 -5.09 3.33
CA GLY A 567 -7.51 -5.34 4.48
C GLY A 567 -8.62 -6.37 4.16
N ALA A 568 -9.27 -6.23 3.01
CA ALA A 568 -10.31 -7.16 2.57
C ALA A 568 -9.75 -8.58 2.39
N LEU A 569 -8.61 -8.74 1.73
CA LEU A 569 -7.95 -10.03 1.53
C LEU A 569 -7.47 -10.65 2.85
N ALA A 570 -7.07 -9.84 3.84
CA ALA A 570 -6.71 -10.37 5.16
C ALA A 570 -7.93 -11.01 5.87
N TYR A 571 -9.11 -10.37 5.82
CA TYR A 571 -10.35 -10.95 6.34
C TYR A 571 -10.81 -12.17 5.53
N TRP A 572 -10.71 -12.13 4.20
CA TRP A 572 -10.99 -13.26 3.31
C TRP A 572 -10.13 -14.48 3.66
N THR A 573 -8.83 -14.27 3.83
CA THR A 573 -7.89 -15.34 4.21
C THR A 573 -8.18 -15.88 5.61
N ALA A 574 -8.46 -15.00 6.58
CA ALA A 574 -8.84 -15.40 7.94
C ALA A 574 -10.09 -16.29 7.92
N ASP A 575 -11.10 -15.91 7.13
CA ASP A 575 -12.32 -16.70 6.97
C ASP A 575 -12.04 -18.08 6.35
N ALA A 576 -11.21 -18.13 5.31
CA ALA A 576 -10.80 -19.38 4.67
C ALA A 576 -10.03 -20.31 5.63
N ILE A 577 -9.15 -19.75 6.46
CA ILE A 577 -8.40 -20.52 7.45
C ILE A 577 -9.38 -21.09 8.51
N LYS A 578 -10.21 -20.25 9.13
CA LYS A 578 -11.13 -20.68 10.20
C LYS A 578 -12.19 -21.69 9.73
N ASN A 579 -12.80 -21.42 8.59
CA ASN A 579 -13.99 -22.15 8.15
C ASN A 579 -13.70 -23.33 7.24
N ARG A 580 -12.49 -23.39 6.66
CA ARG A 580 -12.08 -24.46 5.73
C ARG A 580 -10.81 -25.16 6.19
N TYR A 581 -9.68 -24.44 6.25
CA TYR A 581 -8.37 -25.05 6.49
C TYR A 581 -8.27 -25.76 7.85
N VAL A 582 -8.68 -25.13 8.94
CA VAL A 582 -8.61 -25.73 10.30
C VAL A 582 -9.50 -26.98 10.38
N LYS A 583 -10.64 -26.99 9.68
CA LYS A 583 -11.56 -28.15 9.66
C LYS A 583 -11.05 -29.32 8.80
N SER A 584 -10.29 -29.03 7.75
CA SER A 584 -9.71 -30.02 6.84
C SER A 584 -8.38 -29.51 6.31
N PRO A 585 -7.28 -29.68 7.06
CA PRO A 585 -5.97 -29.21 6.64
C PRO A 585 -5.50 -29.84 5.32
N GLY A 586 -5.17 -28.98 4.35
CA GLY A 586 -4.75 -29.36 3.00
C GLY A 586 -4.87 -28.22 1.99
N PRO A 587 -4.64 -28.48 0.70
CA PRO A 587 -4.87 -27.51 -0.37
C PRO A 587 -6.35 -27.06 -0.40
N LEU A 588 -6.58 -25.74 -0.30
CA LEU A 588 -7.95 -25.16 -0.37
C LEU A 588 -8.46 -25.07 -1.81
N VAL A 589 -7.56 -25.14 -2.77
CA VAL A 589 -7.86 -25.21 -4.22
C VAL A 589 -7.00 -26.34 -4.78
N PRO A 590 -7.55 -27.25 -5.58
CA PRO A 590 -6.77 -28.25 -6.32
C PRO A 590 -5.75 -27.55 -7.24
N ALA A 591 -4.52 -28.09 -7.33
CA ALA A 591 -3.47 -27.58 -8.20
C ALA A 591 -3.66 -27.99 -9.67
#